data_56eb7f5a11e4cc8207e7614fb2d3821a
#
_entry.id   56eb7f5a11e4cc8207e7614fb2d3821a
#
_cell.length_a   1.000
_cell.length_b   1.000
_cell.length_c   1.000
_cell.angle_alpha   90.00
_cell.angle_beta   90.00
_cell.angle_gamma   90.00
#
_symmetry.space_group_name_H-M   'P 1'
#
loop_
_entity.id
_entity.type
_entity.pdbx_description
1 polymer ?
#
loop_
_entity_poly.entity_id
_entity_poly.type
_entity_poly.pdbx_seq_one_letter_code
_entity_poly.pdbx_strand_id
1 'polypeptide(L)'
;VDRLVADASVDDYHALLLPGGTMNPDQLRMDRDAVRFVKDFMASGKSVASICHGPWTLVEADAVRGRRLTSWPSIRTDLRHAGAEVVADQEVVVDGQLVTSRGPSDLPAFCAAVVEQFARAHHPMPG
;
A
#
# COMPACT_ATOMS: atom_id res chain seq x y z
N VAL A 1 -13.46 14.71 5.19
CA VAL A 1 -12.64 14.52 3.98
C VAL A 1 -12.43 15.86 3.31
N ASP A 2 -11.19 16.30 3.18
CA ASP A 2 -10.88 17.62 2.63
C ASP A 2 -11.03 17.68 1.11
N ARG A 3 -10.98 16.51 0.45
CA ARG A 3 -11.01 16.46 -1.02
C ARG A 3 -11.56 15.12 -1.49
N LEU A 4 -12.39 15.15 -2.52
CA LEU A 4 -12.88 13.93 -3.15
C LEU A 4 -11.75 13.28 -3.97
N VAL A 5 -11.72 11.95 -4.01
CA VAL A 5 -10.67 11.23 -4.75
C VAL A 5 -10.71 11.58 -6.23
N ALA A 6 -11.88 11.79 -6.79
CA ALA A 6 -12.02 12.17 -8.20
C ALA A 6 -11.30 13.49 -8.53
N ASP A 7 -11.19 14.38 -7.54
CA ASP A 7 -10.55 15.70 -7.70
C ASP A 7 -9.09 15.70 -7.26
N ALA A 8 -8.60 14.59 -6.69
CA ALA A 8 -7.24 14.51 -6.19
C ALA A 8 -6.26 14.19 -7.32
N SER A 9 -5.08 14.81 -7.27
CA SER A 9 -3.99 14.51 -8.18
C SER A 9 -2.85 13.86 -7.41
N VAL A 10 -2.23 12.83 -8.01
CA VAL A 10 -1.06 12.16 -7.44
C VAL A 10 0.08 13.17 -7.22
N ASP A 11 0.17 14.19 -8.06
CA ASP A 11 1.22 15.21 -7.97
C ASP A 11 1.14 16.05 -6.70
N ASP A 12 -0.03 16.09 -6.05
CA ASP A 12 -0.23 16.89 -4.84
C ASP A 12 0.30 16.22 -3.56
N TYR A 13 0.74 14.95 -3.65
CA TYR A 13 1.10 14.17 -2.47
C TYR A 13 2.48 13.52 -2.63
N HIS A 14 3.16 13.29 -1.50
CA HIS A 14 4.48 12.64 -1.48
C HIS A 14 4.40 11.15 -1.15
N ALA A 15 3.34 10.72 -0.47
CA ALA A 15 3.19 9.35 -0.01
C ALA A 15 1.73 8.99 0.18
N LEU A 16 1.43 7.69 0.16
CA LEU A 16 0.07 7.17 0.32
C LEU A 16 0.06 6.09 1.39
N LEU A 17 -0.90 6.16 2.29
CA LEU A 17 -1.15 5.12 3.30
C LEU A 17 -2.51 4.48 3.04
N LEU A 18 -2.52 3.15 2.90
CA LEU A 18 -3.74 2.35 2.78
C LEU A 18 -3.95 1.63 4.10
N PRO A 19 -4.86 2.13 4.95
CA PRO A 19 -5.07 1.55 6.27
C PRO A 19 -5.77 0.20 6.20
N GLY A 20 -5.72 -0.51 7.34
CA GLY A 20 -6.31 -1.83 7.47
C GLY A 20 -7.82 -1.81 7.70
N GLY A 21 -8.29 -2.90 8.30
CA GLY A 21 -9.71 -3.20 8.43
C GLY A 21 -10.21 -3.94 7.20
N THR A 22 -11.33 -4.62 7.33
CA THR A 22 -11.89 -5.39 6.21
C THR A 22 -12.80 -4.55 5.34
N MET A 23 -13.64 -3.71 5.97
CA MET A 23 -14.65 -2.95 5.25
C MET A 23 -14.05 -1.88 4.34
N ASN A 24 -13.05 -1.14 4.82
CA ASN A 24 -12.47 -0.06 4.03
C ASN A 24 -11.81 -0.56 2.75
N PRO A 25 -10.89 -1.53 2.79
CA PRO A 25 -10.31 -2.06 1.56
C PRO A 25 -11.32 -2.72 0.64
N ASP A 26 -12.32 -3.40 1.21
CA ASP A 26 -13.37 -4.04 0.42
C ASP A 26 -14.20 -3.03 -0.35
N GLN A 27 -14.55 -1.91 0.29
CA GLN A 27 -15.29 -0.83 -0.36
C GLN A 27 -14.42 -0.05 -1.34
N LEU A 28 -13.17 0.22 -0.98
CA LEU A 28 -12.25 0.98 -1.83
C LEU A 28 -11.99 0.27 -3.16
N ARG A 29 -11.89 -1.06 -3.14
CA ARG A 29 -11.64 -1.80 -4.37
C ARG A 29 -12.79 -1.71 -5.37
N MET A 30 -13.98 -1.30 -4.93
CA MET A 30 -15.14 -1.09 -5.79
C MET A 30 -15.23 0.35 -6.31
N ASP A 31 -14.46 1.28 -5.76
CA ASP A 31 -14.46 2.68 -6.16
C ASP A 31 -13.42 2.90 -7.27
N ARG A 32 -13.90 3.16 -8.48
CA ARG A 32 -13.03 3.32 -9.66
C ARG A 32 -12.04 4.47 -9.51
N ASP A 33 -12.47 5.58 -8.91
CA ASP A 33 -11.60 6.74 -8.73
C ASP A 33 -10.51 6.44 -7.71
N ALA A 34 -10.85 5.75 -6.62
CA ALA A 34 -9.88 5.34 -5.61
C ALA A 34 -8.84 4.36 -6.20
N VAL A 35 -9.31 3.36 -6.93
CA VAL A 35 -8.43 2.37 -7.56
C VAL A 35 -7.51 3.03 -8.57
N ARG A 36 -8.03 3.93 -9.40
CA ARG A 36 -7.21 4.67 -10.36
C ARG A 36 -6.16 5.52 -9.66
N PHE A 37 -6.53 6.20 -8.58
CA PHE A 37 -5.59 7.01 -7.79
C PHE A 37 -4.45 6.15 -7.25
N VAL A 38 -4.78 4.98 -6.67
CA VAL A 38 -3.78 4.04 -6.16
C VAL A 38 -2.86 3.54 -7.29
N LYS A 39 -3.44 3.18 -8.42
CA LYS A 39 -2.68 2.72 -9.58
C LYS A 39 -1.69 3.79 -10.05
N ASP A 40 -2.16 5.02 -10.20
CA ASP A 40 -1.32 6.14 -10.63
C ASP A 40 -0.25 6.46 -9.60
N PHE A 41 -0.59 6.36 -8.31
CA PHE A 41 0.36 6.58 -7.23
C PHE A 41 1.49 5.55 -7.26
N MET A 42 1.15 4.26 -7.43
CA MET A 42 2.16 3.21 -7.57
C MET A 42 3.02 3.43 -8.81
N ALA A 43 2.42 3.84 -9.93
CA ALA A 43 3.15 4.11 -11.16
C ALA A 43 4.10 5.30 -11.03
N SER A 44 3.81 6.23 -10.14
CA SER A 44 4.67 7.41 -9.90
C SER A 44 5.99 7.07 -9.20
N GLY A 45 6.09 5.90 -8.59
CA GLY A 45 7.25 5.51 -7.79
C GLY A 45 7.30 6.10 -6.40
N LYS A 46 6.29 6.89 -6.01
CA LYS A 46 6.21 7.48 -4.66
C LYS A 46 5.89 6.42 -3.62
N SER A 47 6.24 6.70 -2.36
CA SER A 47 6.08 5.75 -1.26
C SER A 47 4.63 5.40 -0.99
N VAL A 48 4.35 4.11 -0.84
CA VAL A 48 3.03 3.57 -0.51
C VAL A 48 3.19 2.60 0.66
N ALA A 49 2.35 2.75 1.68
CA ALA A 49 2.31 1.84 2.82
C ALA A 49 0.92 1.21 2.92
N SER A 50 0.86 -0.07 3.22
CA SER A 50 -0.41 -0.79 3.29
C SER A 50 -0.33 -1.88 4.36
N ILE A 51 -1.38 -2.02 5.15
CA ILE A 51 -1.43 -2.98 6.25
C ILE A 51 -2.71 -3.80 6.23
N CYS A 52 -2.62 -5.04 6.74
CA CYS A 52 -3.77 -5.91 6.97
C CYS A 52 -4.45 -6.26 5.64
N HIS A 53 -5.69 -5.82 5.43
CA HIS A 53 -6.43 -6.02 4.19
C HIS A 53 -6.17 -4.92 3.15
N GLY A 54 -5.40 -3.88 3.50
CA GLY A 54 -5.07 -2.80 2.58
C GLY A 54 -4.58 -3.26 1.21
N PRO A 55 -3.72 -4.30 1.12
CA PRO A 55 -3.26 -4.79 -0.19
C PRO A 55 -4.36 -5.24 -1.15
N TRP A 56 -5.58 -5.50 -0.70
CA TRP A 56 -6.69 -5.76 -1.64
C TRP A 56 -6.88 -4.61 -2.64
N THR A 57 -6.73 -3.37 -2.17
CA THR A 57 -6.84 -2.21 -3.06
C THR A 57 -5.70 -2.20 -4.09
N LEU A 58 -4.51 -2.64 -3.68
CA LEU A 58 -3.38 -2.78 -4.59
C LEU A 58 -3.63 -3.87 -5.64
N VAL A 59 -4.30 -4.96 -5.26
CA VAL A 59 -4.70 -6.02 -6.20
C VAL A 59 -5.63 -5.46 -7.27
N GLU A 60 -6.64 -4.70 -6.86
CA GLU A 60 -7.59 -4.09 -7.79
C GLU A 60 -6.89 -3.11 -8.75
N ALA A 61 -5.86 -2.43 -8.27
CA ALA A 61 -5.08 -1.50 -9.07
C ALA A 61 -4.05 -2.22 -9.96
N ASP A 62 -3.99 -3.56 -9.93
CA ASP A 62 -2.99 -4.38 -10.64
C ASP A 62 -1.56 -3.94 -10.30
N ALA A 63 -1.32 -3.64 -9.04
CA ALA A 63 -0.06 -3.04 -8.58
C ALA A 63 0.82 -3.99 -7.77
N VAL A 64 0.43 -5.27 -7.64
CA VAL A 64 1.17 -6.23 -6.81
C VAL A 64 2.01 -7.22 -7.62
N ARG A 65 1.83 -7.29 -8.92
CA ARG A 65 2.53 -8.25 -9.77
C ARG A 65 4.05 -8.05 -9.66
N GLY A 66 4.76 -9.11 -9.29
CA GLY A 66 6.21 -9.07 -9.12
C GLY A 66 6.70 -8.38 -7.86
N ARG A 67 5.78 -7.95 -6.98
CA ARG A 67 6.16 -7.26 -5.74
C ARG A 67 6.29 -8.25 -4.58
N ARG A 68 7.26 -8.01 -3.71
CA ARG A 68 7.34 -8.68 -2.40
C ARG A 68 6.52 -7.89 -1.41
N LEU A 69 5.63 -8.59 -0.70
CA LEU A 69 4.77 -7.93 0.27
C LEU A 69 4.24 -8.93 1.30
N THR A 70 3.60 -8.41 2.34
CA THR A 70 2.87 -9.20 3.31
C THR A 70 1.50 -8.58 3.57
N SER A 71 0.64 -9.30 4.28
CA SER A 71 -0.73 -8.86 4.54
C SER A 71 -1.34 -9.67 5.67
N TRP A 72 -2.60 -9.36 5.98
CA TRP A 72 -3.41 -10.23 6.82
C TRP A 72 -3.50 -11.62 6.18
N PRO A 73 -3.41 -12.70 7.00
CA PRO A 73 -3.31 -14.06 6.46
C PRO A 73 -4.43 -14.47 5.52
N SER A 74 -5.64 -13.99 5.73
CA SER A 74 -6.81 -14.44 4.95
C SER A 74 -6.75 -14.03 3.48
N ILE A 75 -5.95 -13.03 3.11
CA ILE A 75 -5.88 -12.56 1.72
C ILE A 75 -4.58 -12.94 1.01
N ARG A 76 -3.73 -13.74 1.64
CA ARG A 76 -2.44 -14.13 1.05
C ARG A 76 -2.59 -14.87 -0.27
N THR A 77 -3.57 -15.77 -0.35
CA THR A 77 -3.84 -16.52 -1.58
C THR A 77 -4.24 -15.58 -2.72
N ASP A 78 -5.07 -14.58 -2.43
CA ASP A 78 -5.48 -13.59 -3.42
C ASP A 78 -4.28 -12.83 -3.96
N LEU A 79 -3.36 -12.46 -3.09
CA LEU A 79 -2.14 -11.74 -3.48
C LEU A 79 -1.23 -12.60 -4.36
N ARG A 80 -1.06 -13.87 -4.02
CA ARG A 80 -0.29 -14.81 -4.84
C ARG A 80 -0.90 -14.97 -6.22
N HIS A 81 -2.22 -15.12 -6.30
CA HIS A 81 -2.91 -15.23 -7.59
C HIS A 81 -2.80 -13.96 -8.41
N ALA A 82 -2.63 -12.82 -7.77
CA ALA A 82 -2.42 -11.54 -8.44
C ALA A 82 -0.95 -11.33 -8.88
N GLY A 83 -0.07 -12.27 -8.59
CA GLY A 83 1.32 -12.24 -9.03
C GLY A 83 2.32 -11.73 -8.00
N ALA A 84 1.90 -11.54 -6.75
CA ALA A 84 2.80 -11.08 -5.68
C ALA A 84 3.60 -12.23 -5.08
N GLU A 85 4.81 -11.92 -4.60
CA GLU A 85 5.60 -12.80 -3.75
C GLU A 85 5.26 -12.47 -2.29
N VAL A 86 4.50 -13.35 -1.64
CA VAL A 86 4.03 -13.13 -0.28
C VAL A 86 5.05 -13.64 0.72
N VAL A 87 5.50 -12.74 1.63
CA VAL A 87 6.41 -13.07 2.72
C VAL A 87 5.58 -13.13 4.01
N ALA A 88 5.31 -14.35 4.49
CA ALA A 88 4.34 -14.56 5.57
C ALA A 88 4.90 -14.35 6.97
N ASP A 89 6.20 -14.54 7.17
CA ASP A 89 6.84 -14.64 8.47
C ASP A 89 7.53 -13.35 8.93
N GLN A 90 7.31 -12.23 8.25
CA GLN A 90 7.89 -10.95 8.64
C GLN A 90 6.82 -9.95 9.05
N GLU A 91 7.12 -9.15 10.07
CA GLU A 91 6.22 -8.11 10.56
C GLU A 91 6.07 -6.99 9.54
N VAL A 92 7.14 -6.66 8.82
CA VAL A 92 7.17 -5.62 7.81
C VAL A 92 7.96 -6.12 6.61
N VAL A 93 7.44 -5.84 5.42
CA VAL A 93 8.16 -6.09 4.17
C VAL A 93 8.28 -4.79 3.42
N VAL A 94 9.50 -4.43 3.05
CA VAL A 94 9.78 -3.23 2.25
C VAL A 94 10.28 -3.69 0.89
N ASP A 95 9.58 -3.28 -0.16
CA ASP A 95 9.96 -3.55 -1.55
C ASP A 95 9.96 -2.23 -2.32
N GLY A 96 11.15 -1.61 -2.43
CA GLY A 96 11.28 -0.31 -3.05
C GLY A 96 10.39 0.74 -2.39
N GLN A 97 9.39 1.21 -3.12
CA GLN A 97 8.44 2.21 -2.65
C GLN A 97 7.37 1.66 -1.71
N LEU A 98 7.19 0.34 -1.68
CA LEU A 98 6.06 -0.30 -1.00
C LEU A 98 6.47 -0.85 0.36
N VAL A 99 5.73 -0.46 1.40
CA VAL A 99 5.86 -0.98 2.76
C VAL A 99 4.56 -1.68 3.14
N THR A 100 4.64 -2.94 3.54
CA THR A 100 3.46 -3.70 3.94
C THR A 100 3.66 -4.38 5.29
N SER A 101 2.55 -4.68 5.98
CA SER A 101 2.56 -5.36 7.27
C SER A 101 1.29 -6.22 7.40
N ARG A 102 1.28 -7.14 8.38
CA ARG A 102 0.26 -8.18 8.47
C ARG A 102 -1.01 -7.74 9.18
N GLY A 103 -0.87 -6.99 10.26
CA GLY A 103 -2.02 -6.61 11.06
C GLY A 103 -1.66 -5.85 12.33
N PRO A 104 -2.63 -5.64 13.24
CA PRO A 104 -2.45 -4.76 14.39
C PRO A 104 -1.26 -5.12 15.30
N SER A 105 -0.92 -6.39 15.43
CA SER A 105 0.22 -6.80 16.26
C SER A 105 1.56 -6.31 15.72
N ASP A 106 1.61 -5.97 14.44
CA ASP A 106 2.84 -5.50 13.78
C ASP A 106 2.93 -3.97 13.73
N LEU A 107 1.94 -3.25 14.30
CA LEU A 107 1.87 -1.79 14.20
C LEU A 107 3.14 -1.05 14.63
N PRO A 108 3.81 -1.40 15.75
CA PRO A 108 5.04 -0.67 16.10
C PRO A 108 6.10 -0.74 15.02
N ALA A 109 6.35 -1.92 14.46
CA ALA A 109 7.33 -2.09 13.39
C ALA A 109 6.87 -1.43 12.10
N PHE A 110 5.58 -1.53 11.78
CA PHE A 110 5.01 -0.90 10.59
C PHE A 110 5.13 0.63 10.67
N CYS A 111 4.74 1.22 11.80
CA CYS A 111 4.82 2.68 11.96
C CYS A 111 6.26 3.18 11.84
N ALA A 112 7.22 2.48 12.43
CA ALA A 112 8.62 2.85 12.31
C ALA A 112 9.11 2.83 10.87
N ALA A 113 8.73 1.77 10.12
CA ALA A 113 9.11 1.64 8.72
C ALA A 113 8.44 2.69 7.84
N VAL A 114 7.18 3.02 8.12
CA VAL A 114 6.43 4.05 7.37
C VAL A 114 7.06 5.42 7.58
N VAL A 115 7.39 5.77 8.83
CA VAL A 115 8.02 7.05 9.13
C VAL A 115 9.34 7.17 8.39
N GLU A 116 10.16 6.13 8.42
CA GLU A 116 11.45 6.13 7.71
C GLU A 116 11.26 6.27 6.20
N GLN A 117 10.35 5.49 5.63
CA GLN A 117 10.10 5.49 4.18
C GLN A 117 9.53 6.82 3.70
N PHE A 118 8.58 7.39 4.46
CA PHE A 118 7.95 8.65 4.08
C PHE A 118 8.91 9.83 4.25
N ALA A 119 9.80 9.77 5.23
CA ALA A 119 10.84 10.78 5.37
C ALA A 119 11.79 10.80 4.18
N ARG A 120 12.14 9.62 3.65
CA ARG A 120 12.96 9.51 2.44
C ARG A 120 12.25 10.07 1.21
N ALA A 121 10.92 9.83 1.11
CA ALA A 121 10.12 10.35 0.00
C ALA A 121 10.05 11.88 0.04
N HIS A 122 9.98 12.46 1.26
CA HIS A 122 9.93 13.91 1.44
C HIS A 122 11.30 14.57 1.18
N HIS A 123 12.38 13.85 1.47
CA HIS A 123 13.75 14.32 1.27
C HIS A 123 14.50 13.34 0.34
N PRO A 124 14.18 13.37 -0.97
CA PRO A 124 14.80 12.43 -1.89
C PRO A 124 16.31 12.63 -1.92
N MET A 125 17.03 11.51 -1.98
CA MET A 125 18.48 11.54 -2.08
C MET A 125 18.90 12.22 -3.37
N PRO A 126 19.90 13.10 -3.33
CA PRO A 126 20.43 13.69 -4.57
C PRO A 126 21.02 12.59 -5.44
N GLY A 127 20.57 12.55 -6.61
CA GLY A 127 21.01 11.74 -7.68
C GLY A 127 21.53 10.61 -7.99
#